data_96c220327310a4757b65a44daf49319a
#
_entry.id   96c220327310a4757b65a44daf49319a
#
_cell.length_a   1.000
_cell.length_b   1.000
_cell.length_c   1.000
_cell.angle_alpha   90.00
_cell.angle_beta   90.00
_cell.angle_gamma   90.00
#
_symmetry.space_group_name_H-M   'P 1'
#
loop_
_entity.id
_entity.type
_entity.pdbx_description
1 polymer ?
#
loop_
_entity_poly.entity_id
_entity_poly.type
_entity_poly.pdbx_seq_one_letter_code
_entity_poly.pdbx_strand_id
1 'polypeptide(L)'
;GSALGILASEFKSVSRVLQPINDTLQTMPLFVLLIPFVMIFKIGEFTALLAVMAYAMVPAIRYSEHGLRSVPHEVVEAATCMGCTRWQLLWRVKIPLALPEMMLGLNQTIMFGISMLVIAALVGTSGLGQQVYIGLGDGDFGVGMTAGIGMAIIAIIADRMTAAWSVKLQERYTSNPAS
;
A
#
# COMPACT_ATOMS: atom_id res chain seq x y z
N GLY A 1 2.09 5.36 -4.41
CA GLY A 1 1.39 5.61 -3.14
C GLY A 1 2.24 6.43 -2.17
N SER A 2 3.41 5.95 -1.77
CA SER A 2 4.25 6.61 -0.75
C SER A 2 4.63 8.05 -1.09
N ALA A 3 4.98 8.34 -2.35
CA ALA A 3 5.27 9.70 -2.79
C ALA A 3 4.07 10.65 -2.62
N LEU A 4 2.86 10.18 -2.92
CA LEU A 4 1.63 10.94 -2.69
C LEU A 4 1.36 11.16 -1.20
N GLY A 5 1.63 10.16 -0.36
CA GLY A 5 1.53 10.27 1.09
C GLY A 5 2.52 11.29 1.69
N ILE A 6 3.75 11.31 1.17
CA ILE A 6 4.76 12.32 1.55
C ILE A 6 4.30 13.72 1.16
N LEU A 7 3.79 13.92 -0.06
CA LEU A 7 3.23 15.19 -0.49
C LEU A 7 2.03 15.61 0.35
N ALA A 8 1.15 14.68 0.70
CA ALA A 8 -0.01 14.94 1.56
C ALA A 8 0.40 15.35 2.98
N SER A 9 1.51 14.82 3.51
CA SER A 9 2.00 15.20 4.84
C SER A 9 2.54 16.63 4.88
N GLU A 10 3.20 17.10 3.81
CA GLU A 10 3.80 18.43 3.74
C GLU A 10 2.78 19.51 3.30
N PHE A 11 1.80 19.16 2.45
CA PHE A 11 0.81 20.10 1.91
C PHE A 11 -0.58 19.79 2.40
N LYS A 12 -1.13 20.57 3.33
CA LYS A 12 -2.49 20.43 3.86
C LYS A 12 -3.58 20.43 2.76
N SER A 13 -3.34 21.15 1.65
CA SER A 13 -4.27 21.18 0.51
C SER A 13 -4.33 19.84 -0.21
N VAL A 14 -3.18 19.16 -0.38
CA VAL A 14 -3.08 17.83 -1.00
C VAL A 14 -3.77 16.79 -0.11
N SER A 15 -3.49 16.81 1.18
CA SER A 15 -4.15 15.95 2.15
C SER A 15 -5.66 16.09 2.14
N ARG A 16 -6.17 17.32 2.14
CA ARG A 16 -7.62 17.59 2.13
C ARG A 16 -8.34 17.03 0.90
N VAL A 17 -7.66 16.93 -0.24
CA VAL A 17 -8.20 16.33 -1.47
C VAL A 17 -8.03 14.81 -1.46
N LEU A 18 -6.88 14.32 -1.01
CA LEU A 18 -6.59 12.88 -1.03
C LEU A 18 -7.37 12.08 0.02
N GLN A 19 -7.65 12.67 1.19
CA GLN A 19 -8.40 11.98 2.25
C GLN A 19 -9.77 11.49 1.77
N PRO A 20 -10.68 12.33 1.25
CA PRO A 20 -11.99 11.86 0.80
C PRO A 20 -11.88 10.86 -0.37
N ILE A 21 -10.89 10.99 -1.25
CA ILE A 21 -10.64 10.03 -2.33
C ILE A 21 -10.25 8.67 -1.75
N ASN A 22 -9.29 8.66 -0.82
CA ASN A 22 -8.86 7.43 -0.15
C ASN A 22 -9.99 6.78 0.65
N ASP A 23 -10.81 7.59 1.36
CA ASP A 23 -11.95 7.11 2.11
C ASP A 23 -12.99 6.46 1.19
N THR A 24 -13.28 7.11 0.07
CA THR A 24 -14.19 6.58 -0.95
C THR A 24 -13.67 5.26 -1.51
N LEU A 25 -12.39 5.20 -1.93
CA LEU A 25 -11.78 3.99 -2.47
C LEU A 25 -11.78 2.81 -1.49
N GLN A 26 -11.63 3.07 -0.18
CA GLN A 26 -11.66 2.02 0.83
C GLN A 26 -13.06 1.56 1.22
N THR A 27 -14.04 2.46 1.19
CA THR A 27 -15.43 2.14 1.54
C THR A 27 -16.21 1.54 0.39
N MET A 28 -15.79 1.80 -0.84
CA MET A 28 -16.43 1.20 -2.02
C MET A 28 -16.18 -0.30 -2.07
N PRO A 29 -17.22 -1.11 -2.33
CA PRO A 29 -17.02 -2.53 -2.65
C PRO A 29 -16.09 -2.68 -3.86
N LEU A 30 -15.18 -3.66 -3.79
CA LEU A 30 -14.15 -3.89 -4.82
C LEU A 30 -14.73 -4.01 -6.23
N PHE A 31 -15.88 -4.69 -6.36
CA PHE A 31 -16.59 -4.83 -7.65
C PHE A 31 -17.05 -3.48 -8.21
N VAL A 32 -17.52 -2.58 -7.35
CA VAL A 32 -18.00 -1.26 -7.76
C VAL A 32 -16.85 -0.40 -8.29
N LEU A 33 -15.66 -0.55 -7.70
CA LEU A 33 -14.45 0.11 -8.18
C LEU A 33 -14.06 -0.37 -9.59
N LEU A 34 -14.27 -1.67 -9.88
CA LEU A 34 -13.88 -2.26 -11.15
C LEU A 34 -14.73 -1.74 -12.33
N ILE A 35 -16.00 -1.43 -12.09
CA ILE A 35 -16.97 -1.04 -13.15
C ILE A 35 -16.48 0.16 -13.98
N PRO A 36 -16.12 1.32 -13.39
CA PRO A 36 -15.67 2.47 -14.18
C PRO A 36 -14.38 2.19 -14.98
N PHE A 37 -13.46 1.38 -14.44
CA PHE A 37 -12.27 0.99 -15.20
C PHE A 37 -12.61 0.14 -16.42
N VAL A 38 -13.55 -0.83 -16.28
CA VAL A 38 -14.02 -1.66 -17.40
C VAL A 38 -14.77 -0.83 -18.43
N MET A 39 -15.56 0.13 -18.00
CA MET A 39 -16.31 1.01 -18.94
C MET A 39 -15.37 1.88 -19.78
N ILE A 40 -14.27 2.35 -19.21
CA ILE A 40 -13.31 3.25 -19.90
C ILE A 40 -12.32 2.44 -20.74
N PHE A 41 -11.73 1.38 -20.16
CA PHE A 41 -10.59 0.67 -20.74
C PHE A 41 -10.95 -0.70 -21.34
N LYS A 42 -12.23 -1.11 -21.26
CA LYS A 42 -12.73 -2.42 -21.64
C LYS A 42 -12.18 -3.56 -20.76
N ILE A 43 -12.57 -4.78 -21.03
CA ILE A 43 -12.11 -5.99 -20.35
C ILE A 43 -10.70 -6.31 -20.83
N GLY A 44 -9.77 -6.55 -19.90
CA GLY A 44 -8.38 -6.92 -20.19
C GLY A 44 -7.41 -6.73 -19.03
N GLU A 45 -6.22 -7.27 -19.19
CA GLU A 45 -5.15 -7.22 -18.15
C GLU A 45 -4.78 -5.79 -17.77
N PHE A 46 -4.80 -4.85 -18.72
CA PHE A 46 -4.48 -3.44 -18.46
C PHE A 46 -5.50 -2.81 -17.51
N THR A 47 -6.78 -3.07 -17.71
CA THR A 47 -7.87 -2.59 -16.86
C THR A 47 -7.74 -3.13 -15.44
N ALA A 48 -7.46 -4.42 -15.33
CA ALA A 48 -7.24 -5.08 -14.07
C ALA A 48 -6.02 -4.48 -13.32
N LEU A 49 -4.91 -4.27 -14.04
CA LEU A 49 -3.70 -3.65 -13.47
C LEU A 49 -4.02 -2.27 -12.88
N LEU A 50 -4.73 -1.42 -13.63
CA LEU A 50 -5.10 -0.08 -13.15
C LEU A 50 -6.00 -0.13 -11.92
N ALA A 51 -7.00 -1.03 -11.90
CA ALA A 51 -7.89 -1.20 -10.76
C ALA A 51 -7.16 -1.70 -9.51
N VAL A 52 -6.27 -2.70 -9.67
CA VAL A 52 -5.42 -3.20 -8.59
C VAL A 52 -4.50 -2.09 -8.06
N MET A 53 -3.87 -1.34 -8.95
CA MET A 53 -3.00 -0.22 -8.55
C MET A 53 -3.76 0.87 -7.79
N ALA A 54 -4.94 1.27 -8.28
CA ALA A 54 -5.77 2.28 -7.63
C ALA A 54 -6.19 1.86 -6.23
N TYR A 55 -6.55 0.59 -6.05
CA TYR A 55 -6.94 0.07 -4.75
C TYR A 55 -5.76 -0.15 -3.80
N ALA A 56 -4.69 -0.78 -4.29
CA ALA A 56 -3.54 -1.14 -3.48
C ALA A 56 -2.70 0.08 -3.05
N MET A 57 -2.78 1.23 -3.76
CA MET A 57 -2.01 2.41 -3.37
C MET A 57 -2.57 3.14 -2.15
N VAL A 58 -3.84 2.90 -1.79
CA VAL A 58 -4.50 3.61 -0.68
C VAL A 58 -3.79 3.43 0.66
N PRO A 59 -3.43 2.20 1.11
CA PRO A 59 -2.65 2.02 2.33
C PRO A 59 -1.31 2.73 2.28
N ALA A 60 -0.58 2.65 1.16
CA ALA A 60 0.71 3.32 1.03
C ALA A 60 0.60 4.84 1.24
N ILE A 61 -0.45 5.47 0.71
CA ILE A 61 -0.71 6.90 0.91
C ILE A 61 -0.99 7.19 2.39
N ARG A 62 -1.93 6.45 3.00
CA ARG A 62 -2.36 6.67 4.39
C ARG A 62 -1.24 6.48 5.40
N TYR A 63 -0.55 5.35 5.33
CA TYR A 63 0.52 5.06 6.29
C TYR A 63 1.73 5.98 6.11
N SER A 64 2.03 6.41 4.88
CA SER A 64 3.10 7.39 4.65
C SER A 64 2.72 8.77 5.19
N GLU A 65 1.49 9.23 4.96
CA GLU A 65 1.00 10.51 5.50
C GLU A 65 0.94 10.47 7.02
N HIS A 66 0.36 9.40 7.59
CA HIS A 66 0.23 9.23 9.04
C HIS A 66 1.60 9.15 9.72
N GLY A 67 2.50 8.31 9.22
CA GLY A 67 3.84 8.16 9.78
C GLY A 67 4.64 9.45 9.80
N LEU A 68 4.55 10.26 8.75
CA LEU A 68 5.23 11.56 8.72
C LEU A 68 4.60 12.60 9.65
N ARG A 69 3.29 12.51 9.91
CA ARG A 69 2.59 13.40 10.84
C ARG A 69 2.74 12.97 12.30
N SER A 70 2.99 11.71 12.57
CA SER A 70 3.19 11.18 13.91
C SER A 70 4.58 11.42 14.49
N VAL A 71 5.51 11.98 13.69
CA VAL A 71 6.83 12.36 14.18
C VAL A 71 6.69 13.39 15.32
N PRO A 72 7.31 13.15 16.51
CA PRO A 72 7.18 14.02 17.66
C PRO A 72 7.59 15.46 17.35
N HIS A 73 6.74 16.41 17.77
CA HIS A 73 6.96 17.84 17.51
C HIS A 73 8.27 18.35 18.09
N GLU A 74 8.66 17.83 19.25
CA GLU A 74 9.90 18.15 19.94
C GLU A 74 11.14 17.87 19.06
N VAL A 75 11.13 16.76 18.32
CA VAL A 75 12.23 16.39 17.41
C VAL A 75 12.27 17.34 16.20
N VAL A 76 11.10 17.71 15.69
CA VAL A 76 10.96 18.66 14.58
C VAL A 76 11.43 20.06 15.00
N GLU A 77 11.07 20.50 16.19
CA GLU A 77 11.52 21.78 16.76
C GLU A 77 13.03 21.80 16.99
N ALA A 78 13.59 20.77 17.62
CA ALA A 78 15.02 20.67 17.86
C ALA A 78 15.81 20.74 16.54
N ALA A 79 15.41 19.99 15.52
CA ALA A 79 16.04 20.03 14.21
C ALA A 79 15.93 21.42 13.54
N THR A 80 14.79 22.10 13.73
CA THR A 80 14.58 23.46 13.20
C THR A 80 15.48 24.47 13.92
N CYS A 81 15.62 24.35 15.23
CA CYS A 81 16.52 25.19 16.02
C CYS A 81 18.00 25.00 15.63
N MET A 82 18.38 23.80 15.17
CA MET A 82 19.71 23.51 14.61
C MET A 82 19.91 24.07 13.19
N GLY A 83 18.93 24.79 12.63
CA GLY A 83 19.04 25.42 11.32
C GLY A 83 18.74 24.50 10.13
N CYS A 84 18.10 23.37 10.34
CA CYS A 84 17.70 22.45 9.26
C CYS A 84 16.72 23.13 8.29
N THR A 85 17.01 23.05 7.00
CA THR A 85 16.06 23.44 5.95
C THR A 85 14.89 22.45 5.89
N ARG A 86 13.73 22.86 5.31
CA ARG A 86 12.56 21.98 5.15
C ARG A 86 12.88 20.65 4.47
N TRP A 87 13.74 20.65 3.45
CA TRP A 87 14.18 19.43 2.76
C TRP A 87 15.06 18.55 3.64
N GLN A 88 15.99 19.15 4.38
CA GLN A 88 16.82 18.40 5.35
C GLN A 88 15.97 17.80 6.46
N LEU A 89 15.00 18.56 6.98
CA LEU A 89 14.06 18.09 7.98
C LEU A 89 13.24 16.89 7.48
N LEU A 90 12.71 16.96 6.24
CA LEU A 90 11.94 15.87 5.64
C LEU A 90 12.81 14.61 5.46
N TRP A 91 13.94 14.73 4.77
CA TRP A 91 14.73 13.56 4.36
C TRP A 91 15.62 12.98 5.46
N ARG A 92 16.13 13.81 6.36
CA ARG A 92 17.08 13.38 7.41
C ARG A 92 16.44 13.11 8.76
N VAL A 93 15.23 13.63 9.00
CA VAL A 93 14.55 13.50 10.30
C VAL A 93 13.21 12.80 10.15
N LYS A 94 12.27 13.38 9.39
CA LYS A 94 10.91 12.87 9.34
C LYS A 94 10.81 11.50 8.67
N ILE A 95 11.40 11.31 7.48
CA ILE A 95 11.31 10.05 6.75
C ILE A 95 11.95 8.89 7.53
N PRO A 96 13.17 9.00 8.09
CA PRO A 96 13.75 7.94 8.90
C PRO A 96 12.88 7.55 10.10
N LEU A 97 12.29 8.53 10.79
CA LEU A 97 11.42 8.27 11.94
C LEU A 97 10.05 7.71 11.54
N ALA A 98 9.53 8.09 10.38
CA ALA A 98 8.27 7.58 9.84
C ALA A 98 8.43 6.22 9.13
N LEU A 99 9.65 5.76 8.91
CA LEU A 99 9.93 4.56 8.12
C LEU A 99 9.19 3.31 8.62
N PRO A 100 9.08 3.03 9.92
CA PRO A 100 8.32 1.90 10.43
C PRO A 100 6.85 1.92 9.95
N GLU A 101 6.19 3.05 10.08
CA GLU A 101 4.80 3.23 9.61
C GLU A 101 4.70 3.10 8.09
N MET A 102 5.64 3.65 7.34
CA MET A 102 5.69 3.52 5.88
C MET A 102 5.86 2.06 5.44
N MET A 103 6.63 1.26 6.20
CA MET A 103 6.79 -0.17 5.94
C MET A 103 5.53 -0.98 6.23
N LEU A 104 4.76 -0.60 7.27
CA LEU A 104 3.42 -1.15 7.47
C LEU A 104 2.51 -0.84 6.28
N GLY A 105 2.58 0.38 5.76
CA GLY A 105 1.86 0.78 4.54
C GLY A 105 2.25 -0.06 3.33
N LEU A 106 3.53 -0.36 3.15
CA LEU A 106 4.02 -1.23 2.08
C LEU A 106 3.45 -2.65 2.23
N ASN A 107 3.50 -3.21 3.44
CA ASN A 107 2.95 -4.53 3.71
C ASN A 107 1.45 -4.60 3.39
N GLN A 108 0.68 -3.62 3.87
CA GLN A 108 -0.75 -3.53 3.58
C GLN A 108 -1.05 -3.36 2.08
N THR A 109 -0.21 -2.61 1.36
CA THR A 109 -0.32 -2.45 -0.10
C THR A 109 -0.18 -3.79 -0.82
N ILE A 110 0.77 -4.62 -0.42
CA ILE A 110 0.97 -5.96 -0.99
C ILE A 110 -0.25 -6.85 -0.69
N MET A 111 -0.74 -6.86 0.55
CA MET A 111 -1.89 -7.67 0.94
C MET A 111 -3.16 -7.25 0.20
N PHE A 112 -3.41 -5.95 0.04
CA PHE A 112 -4.53 -5.45 -0.76
C PHE A 112 -4.39 -5.80 -2.23
N GLY A 113 -3.18 -5.72 -2.80
CA GLY A 113 -2.91 -6.15 -4.17
C GLY A 113 -3.24 -7.63 -4.39
N ILE A 114 -2.77 -8.51 -3.50
CA ILE A 114 -3.05 -9.95 -3.59
C ILE A 114 -4.55 -10.24 -3.45
N SER A 115 -5.23 -9.57 -2.51
CA SER A 115 -6.68 -9.75 -2.33
C SER A 115 -7.47 -9.32 -3.56
N MET A 116 -7.01 -8.30 -4.28
CA MET A 116 -7.67 -7.81 -5.50
C MET A 116 -7.44 -8.73 -6.71
N LEU A 117 -6.43 -9.61 -6.71
CA LEU A 117 -6.13 -10.49 -7.85
C LEU A 117 -7.28 -11.43 -8.21
N VAL A 118 -8.01 -11.95 -7.23
CA VAL A 118 -9.17 -12.83 -7.48
C VAL A 118 -10.28 -12.05 -8.17
N ILE A 119 -10.50 -10.80 -7.76
CA ILE A 119 -11.53 -9.93 -8.34
C ILE A 119 -11.09 -9.44 -9.72
N ALA A 120 -9.81 -9.15 -9.90
CA ALA A 120 -9.24 -8.81 -11.20
C ALA A 120 -9.41 -9.92 -12.25
N ALA A 121 -9.53 -11.18 -11.83
CA ALA A 121 -9.80 -12.30 -12.71
C ALA A 121 -11.14 -12.17 -13.47
N LEU A 122 -12.13 -11.47 -12.88
CA LEU A 122 -13.41 -11.15 -13.56
C LEU A 122 -13.24 -10.29 -14.81
N VAL A 123 -12.10 -9.57 -14.89
CA VAL A 123 -11.78 -8.66 -15.99
C VAL A 123 -10.84 -9.31 -17.00
N GLY A 124 -10.62 -10.63 -16.89
CA GLY A 124 -9.84 -11.40 -17.85
C GLY A 124 -8.34 -11.41 -17.58
N THR A 125 -7.91 -11.29 -16.32
CA THR A 125 -6.51 -11.52 -15.98
C THR A 125 -6.20 -13.01 -15.93
N SER A 126 -5.02 -13.40 -16.39
CA SER A 126 -4.48 -14.75 -16.25
C SER A 126 -3.77 -14.94 -14.89
N GLY A 127 -3.60 -16.20 -14.48
CA GLY A 127 -2.83 -16.56 -13.28
C GLY A 127 -3.65 -17.17 -12.16
N LEU A 128 -3.10 -17.16 -10.92
CA LEU A 128 -3.72 -17.83 -9.77
C LEU A 128 -5.11 -17.29 -9.41
N GLY A 129 -5.32 -15.98 -9.55
CA GLY A 129 -6.64 -15.37 -9.31
C GLY A 129 -7.70 -15.94 -10.25
N GLN A 130 -7.37 -16.14 -11.53
CA GLN A 130 -8.25 -16.76 -12.51
C GLN A 130 -8.55 -18.21 -12.17
N GLN A 131 -7.57 -18.98 -11.72
CA GLN A 131 -7.76 -20.38 -11.32
C GLN A 131 -8.72 -20.50 -10.13
N VAL A 132 -8.61 -19.60 -9.15
CA VAL A 132 -9.56 -19.53 -8.04
C VAL A 132 -10.96 -19.22 -8.56
N TYR A 133 -11.08 -18.26 -9.45
CA TYR A 133 -12.39 -17.85 -10.01
C TYR A 133 -13.04 -18.98 -10.83
N ILE A 134 -12.27 -19.65 -11.70
CA ILE A 134 -12.74 -20.80 -12.51
C ILE A 134 -13.15 -21.95 -11.59
N GLY A 135 -12.30 -22.31 -10.62
CA GLY A 135 -12.59 -23.38 -9.66
C GLY A 135 -13.88 -23.13 -8.87
N LEU A 136 -14.17 -21.87 -8.52
CA LEU A 136 -15.43 -21.50 -7.87
C LEU A 136 -16.62 -21.56 -8.85
N GLY A 137 -16.45 -21.12 -10.10
CA GLY A 137 -17.50 -21.07 -11.11
C GLY A 137 -17.92 -22.46 -11.61
N ASP A 138 -16.94 -23.34 -11.84
CA ASP A 138 -17.15 -24.69 -12.36
C ASP A 138 -17.44 -25.73 -11.26
N GLY A 139 -17.33 -25.32 -9.98
CA GLY A 139 -17.46 -26.25 -8.84
C GLY A 139 -16.28 -27.22 -8.69
N ASP A 140 -15.14 -26.92 -9.34
CA ASP A 140 -13.91 -27.71 -9.21
C ASP A 140 -13.12 -27.25 -7.96
N PHE A 141 -13.48 -27.85 -6.83
CA PHE A 141 -12.83 -27.56 -5.54
C PHE A 141 -11.33 -27.87 -5.56
N GLY A 142 -10.87 -28.82 -6.38
CA GLY A 142 -9.44 -29.18 -6.48
C GLY A 142 -8.63 -28.02 -7.03
N VAL A 143 -9.04 -27.47 -8.16
CA VAL A 143 -8.37 -26.32 -8.82
C VAL A 143 -8.51 -25.06 -7.97
N GLY A 144 -9.71 -24.76 -7.48
CA GLY A 144 -9.94 -23.57 -6.67
C GLY A 144 -9.14 -23.56 -5.36
N MET A 145 -9.11 -24.69 -4.63
CA MET A 145 -8.34 -24.83 -3.39
C MET A 145 -6.83 -24.75 -3.61
N THR A 146 -6.31 -25.45 -4.59
CA THR A 146 -4.85 -25.44 -4.86
C THR A 146 -4.37 -24.04 -5.24
N ALA A 147 -5.11 -23.32 -6.07
CA ALA A 147 -4.80 -21.95 -6.43
C ALA A 147 -4.94 -20.99 -5.23
N GLY A 148 -6.00 -21.16 -4.42
CA GLY A 148 -6.21 -20.36 -3.20
C GLY A 148 -5.12 -20.57 -2.16
N ILE A 149 -4.70 -21.80 -1.92
CA ILE A 149 -3.57 -22.10 -1.03
C ILE A 149 -2.28 -21.50 -1.59
N GLY A 150 -2.04 -21.60 -2.89
CA GLY A 150 -0.89 -20.97 -3.55
C GLY A 150 -0.86 -19.45 -3.32
N MET A 151 -1.98 -18.76 -3.48
CA MET A 151 -2.09 -17.32 -3.19
C MET A 151 -1.85 -17.01 -1.70
N ALA A 152 -2.38 -17.82 -0.80
CA ALA A 152 -2.19 -17.65 0.65
C ALA A 152 -0.70 -17.81 1.03
N ILE A 153 0.00 -18.78 0.45
CA ILE A 153 1.45 -18.98 0.67
C ILE A 153 2.23 -17.77 0.16
N ILE A 154 1.93 -17.27 -1.04
CA ILE A 154 2.58 -16.07 -1.58
C ILE A 154 2.34 -14.86 -0.67
N ALA A 155 1.10 -14.68 -0.17
CA ALA A 155 0.76 -13.60 0.75
C ALA A 155 1.56 -13.71 2.06
N ILE A 156 1.66 -14.90 2.65
CA ILE A 156 2.42 -15.13 3.89
C ILE A 156 3.91 -14.87 3.67
N ILE A 157 4.47 -15.32 2.56
CA ILE A 157 5.89 -15.08 2.23
C ILE A 157 6.14 -13.58 2.09
N ALA A 158 5.31 -12.87 1.34
CA ALA A 158 5.43 -11.44 1.15
C ALA A 158 5.30 -10.65 2.48
N ASP A 159 4.36 -11.04 3.34
CA ASP A 159 4.18 -10.48 4.68
C ASP A 159 5.44 -10.67 5.54
N ARG A 160 5.95 -11.89 5.62
CA ARG A 160 7.15 -12.20 6.39
C ARG A 160 8.40 -11.49 5.90
N MET A 161 8.56 -11.39 4.58
CA MET A 161 9.70 -10.66 3.98
C MET A 161 9.64 -9.16 4.30
N THR A 162 8.47 -8.54 4.14
CA THR A 162 8.30 -7.11 4.45
C THR A 162 8.43 -6.83 5.93
N ALA A 163 7.88 -7.67 6.81
CA ALA A 163 8.03 -7.56 8.26
C ALA A 163 9.51 -7.70 8.69
N ALA A 164 10.22 -8.70 8.19
CA ALA A 164 11.64 -8.89 8.50
C ALA A 164 12.50 -7.70 8.02
N TRP A 165 12.17 -7.12 6.88
CA TRP A 165 12.87 -5.95 6.36
C TRP A 165 12.58 -4.70 7.20
N SER A 166 11.34 -4.53 7.64
CA SER A 166 10.95 -3.45 8.55
C SER A 166 11.74 -3.47 9.84
N VAL A 167 11.87 -4.64 10.49
CA VAL A 167 12.66 -4.81 11.73
C VAL A 167 14.12 -4.44 11.52
N LYS A 168 14.75 -4.94 10.45
CA LYS A 168 16.16 -4.60 10.13
C LYS A 168 16.38 -3.11 9.89
N LEU A 169 15.41 -2.44 9.30
CA LEU A 169 15.48 -0.99 9.11
C LEU A 169 15.36 -0.25 10.44
N GLN A 170 14.42 -0.66 11.30
CA GLN A 170 14.28 -0.09 12.64
C GLN A 170 15.57 -0.22 13.46
N GLU A 171 16.17 -1.41 13.49
CA GLU A 171 17.42 -1.65 14.21
C GLU A 171 18.54 -0.72 13.74
N ARG A 172 18.68 -0.49 12.44
CA ARG A 172 19.70 0.43 11.89
C ARG A 172 19.52 1.87 12.34
N TYR A 173 18.29 2.32 12.56
CA TYR A 173 18.01 3.69 12.99
C TYR A 173 17.99 3.84 14.51
N THR A 174 17.74 2.75 15.26
CA THR A 174 17.73 2.76 16.74
C THR A 174 19.10 2.42 17.33
N SER A 175 19.91 1.60 16.64
CA SER A 175 21.24 1.17 17.10
C SER A 175 22.38 2.10 16.72
N ASN A 176 22.11 3.22 16.02
CA ASN A 176 23.10 4.26 15.76
C ASN A 176 22.69 5.57 16.46
N PRO A 177 22.75 5.64 17.82
CA PRO A 177 22.75 6.92 18.48
C PRO A 177 24.11 7.54 18.19
N ALA A 178 24.14 8.54 17.33
CA ALA A 178 25.20 9.50 17.06
C ALA A 178 26.56 9.20 17.74
N SER A 179 27.50 8.60 16.99
CA SER A 179 28.92 8.83 17.22
C SER A 179 29.30 10.23 16.77
#